data_a7f1a4514e4dab9c507708d129760533
#
_entry.id   a7f1a4514e4dab9c507708d129760533
#
_cell.length_a   1.000
_cell.length_b   1.000
_cell.length_c   1.000
_cell.angle_alpha   90.00
_cell.angle_beta   90.00
_cell.angle_gamma   90.00
#
_symmetry.space_group_name_H-M   'P 1'
#
loop_
_entity.id
_entity.type
_entity.pdbx_description
1 polymer ?
#
loop_
_entity_poly.entity_id
_entity_poly.type
_entity_poly.pdbx_seq_one_letter_code
_entity_poly.pdbx_strand_id
1 'polypeptide(L)'
;AGVPTFRGEGGLWRGHDAAKLAAPEGFAADPDLVWDWYRERRMQVAACDPHPGQRTLVLLQKHFPWPGRVLMATTNEDDLLERAGVAGVLHLHGSLFDTRCADGCGWQARDSADNGLSLVPCPICGGASRPASVWYGEALPRGPLEDLASFNPDGCLLIGSSCLVQPAAAIPPEMAVAGLPVVEVNSEATPFSSIATVHLRGMAKDVLPPLVDLLTSKTVQDQRRKLT
;
A
#
# COMPACT_ATOMS: atom_id res chain seq x y z
N ALA A 1 -8.65 9.57 3.40
CA ALA A 1 -7.60 10.18 4.23
C ALA A 1 -7.19 11.56 3.72
N GLY A 2 -7.56 11.93 2.50
CA GLY A 2 -7.24 13.23 1.93
C GLY A 2 -5.84 13.31 1.27
N VAL A 3 -5.11 12.22 1.22
CA VAL A 3 -3.85 12.15 0.46
C VAL A 3 -4.15 12.41 -1.02
N PRO A 4 -3.50 13.39 -1.68
CA PRO A 4 -3.67 13.63 -3.10
C PRO A 4 -3.32 12.39 -3.91
N THR A 5 -4.18 12.02 -4.86
CA THR A 5 -3.95 10.86 -5.72
C THR A 5 -2.79 11.09 -6.67
N PHE A 6 -2.06 10.02 -6.99
CA PHE A 6 -0.97 10.04 -7.97
C PHE A 6 -1.47 10.28 -9.39
N ARG A 7 -2.75 9.95 -9.64
CA ARG A 7 -3.46 10.08 -10.92
C ARG A 7 -4.75 10.86 -10.71
N GLY A 8 -4.97 11.92 -11.46
CA GLY A 8 -6.17 12.75 -11.38
C GLY A 8 -6.02 14.02 -12.21
N GLU A 9 -7.06 14.84 -12.25
CA GLU A 9 -6.98 16.21 -12.78
C GLU A 9 -5.93 16.97 -11.97
N GLY A 10 -4.70 17.09 -12.49
CA GLY A 10 -3.56 17.66 -11.80
C GLY A 10 -2.36 16.71 -11.67
N GLY A 11 -2.27 15.64 -12.46
CA GLY A 11 -1.11 14.73 -12.50
C GLY A 11 0.24 15.40 -12.86
N LEU A 12 0.24 16.72 -12.97
CA LEU A 12 1.43 17.56 -13.12
C LEU A 12 1.75 18.20 -11.75
N TRP A 13 2.94 17.95 -11.26
CA TRP A 13 3.50 18.67 -10.13
C TRP A 13 4.44 19.78 -10.65
N ARG A 14 4.13 21.04 -10.36
CA ARG A 14 4.89 22.22 -10.85
C ARG A 14 5.21 22.15 -12.35
N GLY A 15 4.28 21.58 -13.16
CA GLY A 15 4.47 21.39 -14.61
C GLY A 15 5.26 20.13 -15.01
N HIS A 16 5.67 19.29 -14.04
CA HIS A 16 6.35 18.03 -14.29
C HIS A 16 5.38 16.84 -14.23
N ASP A 17 5.58 15.88 -15.12
CA ASP A 17 4.86 14.59 -15.09
C ASP A 17 5.37 13.75 -13.91
N ALA A 18 4.48 13.45 -12.97
CA ALA A 18 4.80 12.67 -11.79
C ALA A 18 5.36 11.27 -12.14
N ALA A 19 4.90 10.66 -13.23
CA ALA A 19 5.41 9.37 -13.68
C ALA A 19 6.87 9.45 -14.15
N LYS A 20 7.27 10.59 -14.71
CA LYS A 20 8.67 10.82 -15.10
C LYS A 20 9.56 11.10 -13.90
N LEU A 21 9.03 11.76 -12.86
CA LEU A 21 9.77 11.97 -11.61
C LEU A 21 9.95 10.66 -10.83
N ALA A 22 8.94 9.79 -10.85
CA ALA A 22 9.00 8.46 -10.23
C ALA A 22 9.62 7.42 -11.18
N ALA A 23 10.76 7.73 -11.76
CA ALA A 23 11.51 6.85 -12.65
C ALA A 23 13.02 6.99 -12.42
N PRO A 24 13.83 5.93 -12.62
CA PRO A 24 15.28 6.01 -12.49
C PRO A 24 15.91 7.10 -13.37
N GLU A 25 15.38 7.28 -14.58
CA GLU A 25 15.86 8.28 -15.54
C GLU A 25 15.57 9.71 -15.05
N GLY A 26 14.40 9.92 -14.41
CA GLY A 26 14.04 11.21 -13.81
C GLY A 26 15.00 11.59 -12.67
N PHE A 27 15.32 10.62 -11.81
CA PHE A 27 16.28 10.83 -10.73
C PHE A 27 17.71 11.06 -11.26
N ALA A 28 18.13 10.33 -12.28
CA ALA A 28 19.43 10.52 -12.88
C ALA A 28 19.58 11.90 -13.57
N ALA A 29 18.47 12.44 -14.11
CA ALA A 29 18.46 13.74 -14.78
C ALA A 29 18.50 14.90 -13.77
N ASP A 30 17.73 14.81 -12.70
CA ASP A 30 17.62 15.88 -11.68
C ASP A 30 17.26 15.28 -10.29
N PRO A 31 18.25 14.80 -9.52
CA PRO A 31 18.02 14.24 -8.21
C PRO A 31 17.39 15.22 -7.21
N ASP A 32 17.77 16.49 -7.28
CA ASP A 32 17.26 17.52 -6.35
C ASP A 32 15.77 17.77 -6.59
N LEU A 33 15.35 17.87 -7.87
CA LEU A 33 13.95 18.01 -8.23
C LEU A 33 13.10 16.82 -7.75
N VAL A 34 13.61 15.59 -7.91
CA VAL A 34 12.91 14.39 -7.44
C VAL A 34 12.80 14.39 -5.92
N TRP A 35 13.88 14.76 -5.20
CA TRP A 35 13.83 14.87 -3.75
C TRP A 35 12.85 15.95 -3.28
N ASP A 36 12.79 17.11 -3.94
CA ASP A 36 11.84 18.18 -3.64
C ASP A 36 10.40 17.70 -3.78
N TRP A 37 10.11 16.95 -4.84
CA TRP A 37 8.79 16.37 -5.06
C TRP A 37 8.41 15.37 -3.96
N TYR A 38 9.32 14.46 -3.60
CA TYR A 38 9.07 13.49 -2.52
C TYR A 38 8.95 14.15 -1.15
N ARG A 39 9.70 15.20 -0.89
CA ARG A 39 9.58 16.01 0.34
C ARG A 39 8.19 16.64 0.46
N GLU A 40 7.70 17.25 -0.61
CA GLU A 40 6.36 17.83 -0.62
C GLU A 40 5.28 16.75 -0.39
N ARG A 41 5.40 15.59 -1.02
CA ARG A 41 4.49 14.45 -0.80
C ARG A 41 4.51 13.96 0.65
N ARG A 42 5.69 13.85 1.25
CA ARG A 42 5.80 13.48 2.68
C ARG A 42 5.07 14.48 3.58
N MET A 43 5.24 15.78 3.35
CA MET A 43 4.51 16.82 4.10
C MET A 43 2.98 16.68 3.91
N GLN A 44 2.51 16.43 2.69
CA GLN A 44 1.10 16.22 2.42
C GLN A 44 0.54 14.99 3.17
N VAL A 45 1.26 13.87 3.14
CA VAL A 45 0.87 12.66 3.88
C VAL A 45 0.92 12.86 5.38
N ALA A 46 1.96 13.54 5.89
CA ALA A 46 2.09 13.83 7.32
C ALA A 46 0.92 14.67 7.87
N ALA A 47 0.34 15.55 7.04
CA ALA A 47 -0.82 16.35 7.38
C ALA A 47 -2.17 15.57 7.32
N CYS A 48 -2.15 14.33 6.83
CA CYS A 48 -3.36 13.49 6.74
C CYS A 48 -3.48 12.60 7.97
N ASP A 49 -4.73 12.26 8.32
CA ASP A 49 -5.03 11.27 9.36
C ASP A 49 -5.66 10.00 8.77
N PRO A 50 -5.39 8.82 9.37
CA PRO A 50 -6.09 7.61 9.00
C PRO A 50 -7.61 7.79 9.11
N HIS A 51 -8.35 7.42 8.05
CA HIS A 51 -9.80 7.48 8.05
C HIS A 51 -10.42 6.28 8.82
N PRO A 52 -11.73 6.31 9.18
CA PRO A 52 -12.37 5.26 9.95
C PRO A 52 -12.17 3.85 9.39
N GLY A 53 -12.21 3.67 8.07
CA GLY A 53 -11.94 2.37 7.44
C GLY A 53 -10.54 1.83 7.70
N GLN A 54 -9.49 2.67 7.67
CA GLN A 54 -8.13 2.24 8.01
C GLN A 54 -8.01 1.87 9.50
N ARG A 55 -8.63 2.67 10.38
CA ARG A 55 -8.64 2.40 11.84
C ARG A 55 -9.36 1.09 12.18
N THR A 56 -10.40 0.72 11.44
CA THR A 56 -11.14 -0.52 11.70
C THR A 56 -10.38 -1.77 11.27
N LEU A 57 -9.40 -1.67 10.35
CA LEU A 57 -8.57 -2.82 9.94
C LEU A 57 -7.73 -3.41 11.09
N VAL A 58 -7.40 -2.58 12.10
CA VAL A 58 -6.75 -3.05 13.32
C VAL A 58 -7.64 -4.05 14.08
N LEU A 59 -8.95 -3.81 14.08
CA LEU A 59 -9.92 -4.72 14.72
C LEU A 59 -10.00 -6.03 13.95
N LEU A 60 -9.97 -5.98 12.62
CA LEU A 60 -9.90 -7.18 11.80
C LEU A 60 -8.65 -8.00 12.15
N GLN A 61 -7.49 -7.36 12.23
CA GLN A 61 -6.24 -8.03 12.56
C GLN A 61 -6.23 -8.64 13.96
N LYS A 62 -6.86 -7.97 14.96
CA LYS A 62 -6.90 -8.42 16.36
C LYS A 62 -7.99 -9.43 16.66
N HIS A 63 -9.12 -9.33 16.00
CA HIS A 63 -10.34 -10.04 16.37
C HIS A 63 -10.90 -10.94 15.27
N PHE A 64 -10.18 -11.12 14.17
CA PHE A 64 -10.63 -12.06 13.15
C PHE A 64 -10.73 -13.47 13.77
N PRO A 65 -11.93 -14.09 13.75
CA PRO A 65 -12.25 -15.24 14.61
C PRO A 65 -11.62 -16.57 14.18
N TRP A 66 -10.72 -16.54 13.25
CA TRP A 66 -10.08 -17.74 12.72
C TRP A 66 -8.70 -17.95 13.37
N PRO A 67 -8.20 -19.18 13.49
CA PRO A 67 -6.81 -19.40 13.88
C PRO A 67 -5.82 -18.89 12.84
N GLY A 68 -6.32 -18.23 11.80
CA GLY A 68 -5.58 -17.61 10.74
C GLY A 68 -5.07 -16.22 11.07
N ARG A 69 -4.00 -15.85 10.40
CA ARG A 69 -3.42 -14.52 10.44
C ARG A 69 -4.07 -13.64 9.36
N VAL A 70 -4.25 -12.36 9.63
CA VAL A 70 -4.60 -11.37 8.62
C VAL A 70 -3.30 -10.72 8.16
N LEU A 71 -2.91 -10.97 6.92
CA LEU A 71 -1.79 -10.31 6.27
C LEU A 71 -2.28 -9.02 5.61
N MET A 72 -1.60 -7.92 5.89
CA MET A 72 -1.89 -6.62 5.28
C MET A 72 -0.82 -6.28 4.25
N ALA A 73 -1.22 -6.23 2.97
CA ALA A 73 -0.36 -5.77 1.89
C ALA A 73 -0.94 -4.50 1.27
N THR A 74 -0.09 -3.56 0.91
CA THR A 74 -0.50 -2.29 0.32
C THR A 74 0.37 -1.90 -0.86
N THR A 75 -0.25 -1.26 -1.85
CA THR A 75 0.44 -0.55 -2.93
C THR A 75 0.58 0.94 -2.64
N ASN A 76 0.02 1.41 -1.52
CA ASN A 76 0.24 2.78 -1.07
C ASN A 76 1.63 2.93 -0.46
N GLU A 77 2.24 4.07 -0.71
CA GLU A 77 3.56 4.42 -0.18
C GLU A 77 3.48 5.16 1.16
N ASP A 78 2.26 5.55 1.60
CA ASP A 78 2.02 6.25 2.86
C ASP A 78 2.05 5.29 4.07
N ASP A 79 2.15 5.85 5.27
CA ASP A 79 2.18 5.12 6.54
C ASP A 79 0.86 5.20 7.33
N LEU A 80 -0.25 5.48 6.65
CA LEU A 80 -1.53 5.67 7.32
C LEU A 80 -2.09 4.39 7.93
N LEU A 81 -1.75 3.21 7.41
CA LEU A 81 -2.11 1.93 8.03
C LEU A 81 -1.37 1.73 9.34
N GLU A 82 -0.07 1.99 9.39
CA GLU A 82 0.75 1.92 10.60
C GLU A 82 0.28 2.95 11.63
N ARG A 83 0.01 4.19 11.20
CA ARG A 83 -0.54 5.25 12.06
C ARG A 83 -1.96 4.92 12.54
N ALA A 84 -2.71 4.10 11.83
CA ALA A 84 -3.97 3.52 12.31
C ALA A 84 -3.75 2.42 13.36
N GLY A 85 -2.52 1.88 13.49
CA GLY A 85 -2.16 0.81 14.43
C GLY A 85 -2.12 -0.59 13.80
N VAL A 86 -2.19 -0.69 12.46
CA VAL A 86 -2.01 -1.97 11.75
C VAL A 86 -0.55 -2.39 11.84
N ALA A 87 -0.31 -3.65 12.19
CA ALA A 87 1.03 -4.21 12.32
C ALA A 87 1.43 -5.03 11.08
N GLY A 88 2.73 -5.05 10.77
CA GLY A 88 3.30 -5.91 9.75
C GLY A 88 2.75 -5.63 8.34
N VAL A 89 2.59 -4.36 7.98
CA VAL A 89 2.13 -3.97 6.64
C VAL A 89 3.22 -4.25 5.61
N LEU A 90 2.88 -5.01 4.57
CA LEU A 90 3.77 -5.28 3.45
C LEU A 90 3.61 -4.20 2.38
N HIS A 91 4.59 -3.33 2.24
CA HIS A 91 4.63 -2.27 1.23
C HIS A 91 5.15 -2.80 -0.10
N LEU A 92 4.25 -3.13 -1.02
CA LEU A 92 4.61 -3.68 -2.34
C LEU A 92 5.25 -2.63 -3.26
N HIS A 93 4.96 -1.34 -3.05
CA HIS A 93 5.56 -0.25 -3.81
C HIS A 93 6.59 0.56 -3.00
N GLY A 94 7.15 -0.04 -1.94
CA GLY A 94 8.07 0.66 -1.05
C GLY A 94 7.38 1.66 -0.13
N SER A 95 8.16 2.52 0.50
CA SER A 95 7.67 3.48 1.47
C SER A 95 8.15 4.89 1.13
N LEU A 96 7.22 5.83 1.21
CA LEU A 96 7.49 7.26 1.05
C LEU A 96 8.43 7.78 2.15
N PHE A 97 8.40 7.17 3.34
CA PHE A 97 9.16 7.60 4.52
C PHE A 97 10.49 6.86 4.69
N ASP A 98 10.87 6.02 3.74
CA ASP A 98 12.16 5.36 3.74
C ASP A 98 13.08 5.98 2.69
N THR A 99 14.38 5.91 2.96
CA THR A 99 15.46 6.31 2.05
C THR A 99 16.35 5.11 1.81
N ARG A 100 16.80 4.91 0.57
CA ARG A 100 17.70 3.81 0.18
C ARG A 100 18.88 4.31 -0.66
N CYS A 101 19.91 3.50 -0.74
CA CYS A 101 21.02 3.73 -1.67
C CYS A 101 20.53 3.66 -3.12
N ALA A 102 20.89 4.63 -3.94
CA ALA A 102 20.60 4.66 -5.36
C ALA A 102 21.48 3.66 -6.14
N ASP A 103 22.71 3.40 -5.68
CA ASP A 103 23.68 2.52 -6.32
C ASP A 103 23.51 1.04 -5.93
N GLY A 104 22.44 0.71 -5.18
CA GLY A 104 22.08 -0.67 -4.89
C GLY A 104 22.97 -1.41 -3.89
N CYS A 105 23.71 -0.71 -3.01
CA CYS A 105 24.56 -1.37 -2.00
C CYS A 105 23.75 -2.08 -0.87
N GLY A 106 22.40 -2.01 -0.91
CA GLY A 106 21.51 -2.65 0.06
C GLY A 106 21.17 -1.79 1.27
N TRP A 107 21.76 -0.60 1.44
CA TRP A 107 21.40 0.30 2.52
C TRP A 107 19.98 0.87 2.32
N GLN A 108 19.18 0.79 3.39
CA GLN A 108 17.90 1.44 3.52
C GLN A 108 17.69 1.83 4.98
N ALA A 109 17.06 2.96 5.21
CA ALA A 109 16.71 3.43 6.54
C ALA A 109 15.35 4.14 6.49
N ARG A 110 14.60 4.05 7.59
CA ARG A 110 13.41 4.87 7.78
C ARG A 110 13.85 6.25 8.25
N ASP A 111 13.34 7.27 7.57
CA ASP A 111 13.58 8.65 7.94
C ASP A 111 12.61 9.07 9.05
N SER A 112 13.10 9.87 10.01
CA SER A 112 12.20 10.59 10.89
C SER A 112 11.45 11.67 10.08
N ALA A 113 10.22 11.95 10.43
CA ALA A 113 9.41 12.99 9.77
C ALA A 113 10.08 14.37 9.74
N ASP A 114 11.00 14.60 10.69
CA ASP A 114 11.73 15.85 10.87
C ASP A 114 13.10 15.91 10.18
N ASN A 115 13.61 14.79 9.67
CA ASN A 115 14.84 14.79 8.90
C ASN A 115 14.57 15.45 7.55
N GLY A 116 14.91 16.72 7.48
CA GLY A 116 14.89 17.48 6.24
C GLY A 116 15.59 16.68 5.16
N LEU A 117 14.78 16.10 4.30
CA LEU A 117 15.22 15.24 3.23
C LEU A 117 16.06 16.04 2.26
N SER A 118 17.32 15.83 2.33
CA SER A 118 18.29 16.32 1.37
C SER A 118 18.98 15.09 0.77
N LEU A 119 19.55 15.28 -0.37
CA LEU A 119 20.48 14.36 -1.00
C LEU A 119 21.63 14.11 -0.01
N VAL A 120 21.47 13.09 0.86
CA VAL A 120 22.55 12.69 1.74
C VAL A 120 23.30 11.52 1.09
N PRO A 121 24.63 11.48 1.14
CA PRO A 121 25.36 10.33 0.67
C PRO A 121 24.96 9.07 1.44
N CYS A 122 24.93 7.93 0.74
CA CYS A 122 24.74 6.64 1.37
C CYS A 122 25.83 6.40 2.42
N PRO A 123 25.49 6.10 3.69
CA PRO A 123 26.50 5.94 4.75
C PRO A 123 27.37 4.68 4.57
N ILE A 124 27.00 3.76 3.69
CA ILE A 124 27.72 2.52 3.44
C ILE A 124 28.72 2.69 2.28
N CYS A 125 28.29 3.22 1.13
CA CYS A 125 29.15 3.29 -0.07
C CYS A 125 29.52 4.70 -0.50
N GLY A 126 28.94 5.75 0.13
CA GLY A 126 29.16 7.14 -0.26
C GLY A 126 28.44 7.60 -1.53
N GLY A 127 27.73 6.71 -2.20
CA GLY A 127 26.92 7.02 -3.39
C GLY A 127 25.65 7.82 -3.05
N ALA A 128 24.85 8.16 -4.05
CA ALA A 128 23.62 8.90 -3.84
C ALA A 128 22.59 8.08 -3.04
N SER A 129 21.79 8.79 -2.22
CA SER A 129 20.59 8.23 -1.64
C SER A 129 19.35 8.67 -2.43
N ARG A 130 18.26 7.90 -2.34
CA ARG A 130 16.99 8.18 -3.00
C ARG A 130 15.80 7.74 -2.14
N PRO A 131 14.58 8.27 -2.40
CA PRO A 131 13.36 7.74 -1.80
C PRO A 131 13.21 6.24 -2.08
N ALA A 132 12.75 5.47 -1.08
CA ALA A 132 12.62 4.02 -1.18
C ALA A 132 11.28 3.58 -1.82
N SER A 133 10.60 4.47 -2.51
CA SER A 133 9.48 4.15 -3.39
C SER A 133 9.93 3.29 -4.57
N VAL A 134 9.09 2.36 -4.99
CA VAL A 134 9.30 1.60 -6.23
C VAL A 134 8.90 2.48 -7.40
N TRP A 135 9.84 2.73 -8.29
CA TRP A 135 9.63 3.56 -9.46
C TRP A 135 9.17 2.74 -10.67
N TYR A 136 8.60 3.42 -11.65
CA TYR A 136 8.22 2.77 -12.90
C TYR A 136 9.44 2.08 -13.54
N GLY A 137 9.23 0.82 -13.98
CA GLY A 137 10.31 -0.01 -14.52
C GLY A 137 11.11 -0.80 -13.47
N GLU A 138 10.93 -0.54 -12.19
CA GLU A 138 11.61 -1.29 -11.12
C GLU A 138 10.84 -2.52 -10.69
N ALA A 139 11.57 -3.53 -10.20
CA ALA A 139 10.99 -4.69 -9.56
C ALA A 139 10.39 -4.34 -8.19
N LEU A 140 9.34 -5.06 -7.81
CA LEU A 140 8.80 -4.96 -6.45
C LEU A 140 9.80 -5.46 -5.40
N PRO A 141 9.71 -4.98 -4.14
CA PRO A 141 10.58 -5.40 -3.07
C PRO A 141 10.48 -6.92 -2.81
N ARG A 142 11.60 -7.59 -2.80
CA ARG A 142 11.67 -9.06 -2.70
C ARG A 142 11.10 -9.58 -1.39
N GLY A 143 11.45 -8.97 -0.25
CA GLY A 143 10.97 -9.40 1.08
C GLY A 143 9.43 -9.42 1.18
N PRO A 144 8.72 -8.30 0.92
CA PRO A 144 7.27 -8.29 0.90
C PRO A 144 6.62 -9.30 -0.05
N LEU A 145 7.25 -9.57 -1.22
CA LEU A 145 6.76 -10.59 -2.14
C LEU A 145 6.96 -12.02 -1.62
N GLU A 146 8.10 -12.32 -0.98
CA GLU A 146 8.37 -13.61 -0.36
C GLU A 146 7.43 -13.86 0.82
N ASP A 147 7.17 -12.85 1.64
CA ASP A 147 6.20 -12.94 2.75
C ASP A 147 4.79 -13.19 2.22
N LEU A 148 4.39 -12.49 1.17
CA LEU A 148 3.08 -12.69 0.53
C LEU A 148 2.97 -14.08 -0.10
N ALA A 149 3.98 -14.55 -0.81
CA ALA A 149 4.01 -15.87 -1.45
C ALA A 149 4.02 -17.03 -0.43
N SER A 150 4.61 -16.82 0.75
CA SER A 150 4.63 -17.80 1.83
C SER A 150 3.30 -17.85 2.62
N PHE A 151 2.47 -16.84 2.48
CA PHE A 151 1.16 -16.78 3.11
C PHE A 151 0.15 -17.61 2.30
N ASN A 152 -0.53 -18.53 2.96
CA ASN A 152 -1.56 -19.35 2.35
C ASN A 152 -2.95 -18.81 2.75
N PRO A 153 -3.57 -17.92 1.95
CA PRO A 153 -4.83 -17.29 2.29
C PRO A 153 -6.03 -18.18 2.02
N ASP A 154 -7.08 -18.04 2.82
CA ASP A 154 -8.42 -18.60 2.55
C ASP A 154 -9.30 -17.65 1.73
N GLY A 155 -8.87 -16.41 1.51
CA GLY A 155 -9.56 -15.39 0.74
C GLY A 155 -8.86 -14.04 0.80
N CYS A 156 -9.41 -13.08 0.07
CA CYS A 156 -8.83 -11.74 -0.05
C CYS A 156 -9.90 -10.65 0.13
N LEU A 157 -9.52 -9.61 0.85
CA LEU A 157 -10.27 -8.35 0.90
C LEU A 157 -9.47 -7.29 0.14
N LEU A 158 -9.91 -6.94 -1.07
CA LEU A 158 -9.30 -5.95 -1.94
C LEU A 158 -9.95 -4.58 -1.69
N ILE A 159 -9.15 -3.59 -1.27
CA ILE A 159 -9.69 -2.30 -0.84
C ILE A 159 -9.08 -1.15 -1.65
N GLY A 160 -9.94 -0.42 -2.38
CA GLY A 160 -9.58 0.84 -3.05
C GLY A 160 -8.48 0.72 -4.11
N SER A 161 -8.22 -0.47 -4.63
CA SER A 161 -7.25 -0.67 -5.69
C SER A 161 -7.87 -0.38 -7.06
N SER A 162 -7.13 0.27 -7.94
CA SER A 162 -7.53 0.42 -9.35
C SER A 162 -7.30 -0.86 -10.17
N CYS A 163 -6.52 -1.80 -9.67
CA CYS A 163 -6.09 -3.02 -10.36
C CYS A 163 -5.42 -2.78 -11.73
N LEU A 164 -4.68 -1.66 -11.87
CA LEU A 164 -4.06 -1.26 -13.15
C LEU A 164 -2.53 -1.37 -13.14
N VAL A 165 -1.88 -1.32 -11.97
CA VAL A 165 -0.41 -1.25 -11.87
C VAL A 165 0.16 -2.65 -11.64
N GLN A 166 0.81 -3.16 -12.68
CA GLN A 166 1.49 -4.45 -12.63
C GLN A 166 2.86 -4.33 -11.92
N PRO A 167 3.37 -5.42 -11.27
CA PRO A 167 2.75 -6.75 -11.18
C PRO A 167 1.76 -6.90 -10.01
N ALA A 168 1.66 -5.95 -9.07
CA ALA A 168 0.78 -6.06 -7.90
C ALA A 168 -0.72 -6.24 -8.26
N ALA A 169 -1.15 -5.66 -9.38
CA ALA A 169 -2.53 -5.79 -9.86
C ALA A 169 -2.91 -7.22 -10.31
N ALA A 170 -1.94 -8.12 -10.50
CA ALA A 170 -2.20 -9.52 -10.85
C ALA A 170 -2.62 -10.37 -9.62
N ILE A 171 -2.25 -9.96 -8.41
CA ILE A 171 -2.44 -10.75 -7.19
C ILE A 171 -3.93 -11.12 -6.95
N PRO A 172 -4.90 -10.18 -6.91
CA PRO A 172 -6.29 -10.53 -6.68
C PRO A 172 -6.91 -11.40 -7.78
N PRO A 173 -6.66 -11.15 -9.10
CA PRO A 173 -7.10 -12.05 -10.17
C PRO A 173 -6.53 -13.46 -10.04
N GLU A 174 -5.26 -13.63 -9.72
CA GLU A 174 -4.63 -14.94 -9.52
C GLU A 174 -5.29 -15.70 -8.36
N MET A 175 -5.61 -15.02 -7.27
CA MET A 175 -6.36 -15.62 -6.16
C MET A 175 -7.76 -16.07 -6.60
N ALA A 176 -8.49 -15.25 -7.35
CA ALA A 176 -9.81 -15.61 -7.87
C ALA A 176 -9.74 -16.80 -8.83
N VAL A 177 -8.75 -16.87 -9.71
CA VAL A 177 -8.50 -18.00 -10.61
C VAL A 177 -8.16 -19.28 -9.83
N ALA A 178 -7.45 -19.16 -8.71
CA ALA A 178 -7.19 -20.26 -7.79
C ALA A 178 -8.44 -20.71 -6.99
N GLY A 179 -9.60 -20.09 -7.22
CA GLY A 179 -10.86 -20.43 -6.56
C GLY A 179 -11.04 -19.82 -5.17
N LEU A 180 -10.18 -18.90 -4.77
CA LEU A 180 -10.30 -18.21 -3.49
C LEU A 180 -11.34 -17.08 -3.57
N PRO A 181 -12.18 -16.89 -2.55
CA PRO A 181 -13.11 -15.77 -2.51
C PRO A 181 -12.36 -14.44 -2.42
N VAL A 182 -12.71 -13.49 -3.29
CA VAL A 182 -12.20 -12.13 -3.26
C VAL A 182 -13.36 -11.15 -3.11
N VAL A 183 -13.33 -10.39 -2.03
CA VAL A 183 -14.27 -9.30 -1.75
C VAL A 183 -13.62 -7.99 -2.14
N GLU A 184 -14.17 -7.30 -3.13
CA GLU A 184 -13.71 -5.97 -3.53
C GLU A 184 -14.52 -4.87 -2.85
N VAL A 185 -13.85 -3.92 -2.20
CA VAL A 185 -14.41 -2.67 -1.68
C VAL A 185 -13.88 -1.52 -2.50
N ASN A 186 -14.72 -0.90 -3.32
CA ASN A 186 -14.29 0.23 -4.14
C ASN A 186 -15.46 1.19 -4.42
N SER A 187 -15.17 2.49 -4.59
CA SER A 187 -16.18 3.49 -4.96
C SER A 187 -16.64 3.36 -6.41
N GLU A 188 -15.79 2.79 -7.26
CA GLU A 188 -16.04 2.60 -8.68
C GLU A 188 -15.78 1.16 -9.10
N ALA A 189 -16.33 0.75 -10.24
CA ALA A 189 -15.99 -0.52 -10.84
C ALA A 189 -14.58 -0.49 -11.39
N THR A 190 -13.85 -1.58 -11.19
CA THR A 190 -12.50 -1.80 -11.74
C THR A 190 -12.54 -2.91 -12.79
N PRO A 191 -11.46 -3.11 -13.56
CA PRO A 191 -11.36 -4.28 -14.44
C PRO A 191 -11.53 -5.61 -13.69
N PHE A 192 -11.23 -5.64 -12.40
CA PHE A 192 -11.36 -6.82 -11.55
C PHE A 192 -12.80 -7.06 -11.05
N SER A 193 -13.66 -6.04 -10.98
CA SER A 193 -14.99 -6.14 -10.35
C SER A 193 -15.88 -7.24 -10.93
N SER A 194 -15.70 -7.58 -12.22
CA SER A 194 -16.47 -8.64 -12.89
C SER A 194 -16.11 -10.06 -12.47
N ILE A 195 -14.92 -10.25 -11.87
CA ILE A 195 -14.42 -11.56 -11.41
C ILE A 195 -14.32 -11.65 -9.89
N ALA A 196 -14.55 -10.55 -9.18
CA ALA A 196 -14.67 -10.56 -7.73
C ALA A 196 -15.85 -11.43 -7.28
N THR A 197 -15.67 -12.17 -6.17
CA THR A 197 -16.76 -12.96 -5.57
C THR A 197 -17.88 -12.04 -5.07
N VAL A 198 -17.50 -10.89 -4.50
CA VAL A 198 -18.42 -9.84 -4.05
C VAL A 198 -17.80 -8.49 -4.33
N HIS A 199 -18.58 -7.56 -4.88
CA HIS A 199 -18.19 -6.15 -5.00
C HIS A 199 -19.08 -5.29 -4.10
N LEU A 200 -18.47 -4.68 -3.08
CA LEU A 200 -19.10 -3.72 -2.16
C LEU A 200 -18.77 -2.29 -2.64
N ARG A 201 -19.75 -1.67 -3.29
CA ARG A 201 -19.58 -0.34 -3.86
C ARG A 201 -19.72 0.74 -2.81
N GLY A 202 -18.68 1.52 -2.62
CA GLY A 202 -18.65 2.66 -1.69
C GLY A 202 -17.24 3.06 -1.29
N MET A 203 -17.15 4.17 -0.58
CA MET A 203 -15.88 4.63 -0.03
C MET A 203 -15.42 3.69 1.09
N ALA A 204 -14.14 3.33 1.09
CA ALA A 204 -13.57 2.44 2.12
C ALA A 204 -13.83 2.93 3.56
N LYS A 205 -13.86 4.25 3.78
CA LYS A 205 -14.15 4.85 5.10
C LYS A 205 -15.57 4.53 5.62
N ASP A 206 -16.51 4.28 4.71
CA ASP A 206 -17.92 4.06 5.04
C ASP A 206 -18.27 2.57 5.01
N VAL A 207 -17.66 1.80 4.09
CA VAL A 207 -17.95 0.37 3.89
C VAL A 207 -17.19 -0.52 4.89
N LEU A 208 -15.93 -0.20 5.20
CA LEU A 208 -15.11 -1.08 6.06
C LEU A 208 -15.60 -1.18 7.51
N PRO A 209 -16.02 -0.10 8.20
CA PRO A 209 -16.45 -0.24 9.59
C PRO A 209 -17.56 -1.27 9.78
N PRO A 210 -18.73 -1.19 9.13
CA PRO A 210 -19.77 -2.19 9.29
C PRO A 210 -19.39 -3.58 8.76
N LEU A 211 -18.55 -3.67 7.74
CA LEU A 211 -18.04 -4.95 7.24
C LEU A 211 -17.16 -5.65 8.29
N VAL A 212 -16.24 -4.94 8.89
CA VAL A 212 -15.35 -5.49 9.91
C VAL A 212 -16.12 -5.87 11.17
N ASP A 213 -17.08 -5.04 11.60
CA ASP A 213 -17.97 -5.37 12.71
C ASP A 213 -18.72 -6.69 12.46
N LEU A 214 -19.22 -6.89 11.24
CA LEU A 214 -19.88 -8.15 10.86
C LEU A 214 -18.89 -9.31 10.91
N LEU A 215 -17.70 -9.18 10.30
CA LEU A 215 -16.69 -10.24 10.22
C LEU A 215 -16.14 -10.65 11.60
N THR A 216 -16.10 -9.72 12.55
CA THR A 216 -15.58 -9.94 13.91
C THR A 216 -16.70 -10.22 14.93
N SER A 217 -17.97 -10.25 14.51
CA SER A 217 -19.12 -10.49 15.40
C SER A 217 -19.14 -11.91 15.95
N LYS A 218 -19.65 -12.07 17.19
CA LYS A 218 -19.83 -13.38 17.84
C LYS A 218 -20.72 -14.32 17.02
N THR A 219 -21.75 -13.78 16.33
CA THR A 219 -22.66 -14.56 15.50
C THR A 219 -21.95 -15.28 14.37
N VAL A 220 -21.04 -14.60 13.68
CA VAL A 220 -20.21 -15.21 12.62
C VAL A 220 -19.22 -16.21 13.21
N GLN A 221 -18.66 -15.92 14.38
CA GLN A 221 -17.78 -16.84 15.12
C GLN A 221 -18.51 -18.15 15.49
N ASP A 222 -19.74 -18.05 16.02
CA ASP A 222 -20.51 -19.21 16.45
C ASP A 222 -21.05 -20.05 15.29
N GLN A 223 -21.44 -19.44 14.18
CA GLN A 223 -21.86 -20.17 12.97
C GLN A 223 -20.71 -20.99 12.38
N ARG A 224 -19.51 -20.48 12.38
CA ARG A 224 -18.32 -21.18 11.88
C ARG A 224 -17.88 -22.33 12.77
N ARG A 225 -17.94 -22.19 14.11
CA ARG A 225 -17.66 -23.30 15.03
C ARG A 225 -18.59 -24.51 14.87
N LYS A 226 -19.72 -24.34 14.19
CA LYS A 226 -20.68 -25.41 13.88
C LYS A 226 -20.39 -26.12 12.55
N LEU A 227 -19.50 -25.56 11.72
CA LEU A 227 -19.12 -26.09 10.41
C LEU A 227 -17.76 -26.78 10.40
N THR A 228 -16.99 -26.70 11.51
CA THR A 228 -15.76 -27.44 11.79
C THR A 228 -16.01 -28.55 12.80
#